data_c8766e13d96eaf9bc42c4906d1319228
#
_entry.id   c8766e13d96eaf9bc42c4906d1319228
#
_cell.length_a   1.000
_cell.length_b   1.000
_cell.length_c   1.000
_cell.angle_alpha   90.00
_cell.angle_beta   90.00
_cell.angle_gamma   90.00
#
_symmetry.space_group_name_H-M   'P 1'
#
loop_
_entity.id
_entity.type
_entity.pdbx_description
1 polymer ?
#
loop_
_entity_poly.entity_id
_entity_poly.type
_entity_poly.pdbx_seq_one_letter_code
_entity_poly.pdbx_strand_id
1 'polypeptide(L)'
;MSELTPTAVFTGGSRGIGRTIALTLAAAGYQIFFTYVSRPEAADAVVAEIEAAGGSARAFRVDSADADQVAAFFADEVKGKVDLAVLVNNAGITRDGLVLRMKDEDFDKVLDTNLRGAFMFLREAAKIMARQRHGRIINISSVVGQMGNAGQINYSAAKAGLIGMTKSAAKELGGRSITVNAVAPGFIETDMTAALTEEQKKAYADAIPLGRLGAAQDIADTVAFLASDKASYITGQVIAVNGGLYC
;
A
#
# COMPACT_ATOMS: atom_id res chain seq x y z
N MET A 1 -24.87 -14.73 16.27
CA MET A 1 -23.44 -14.67 15.92
C MET A 1 -23.08 -13.21 15.94
N SER A 2 -22.09 -12.79 16.72
CA SER A 2 -21.60 -11.40 16.66
C SER A 2 -21.06 -11.16 15.23
N GLU A 3 -21.53 -10.11 14.60
CA GLU A 3 -20.94 -9.69 13.32
C GLU A 3 -19.45 -9.40 13.55
N LEU A 4 -18.60 -9.94 12.67
CA LEU A 4 -17.16 -9.66 12.71
C LEU A 4 -16.94 -8.20 12.31
N THR A 5 -16.00 -7.53 12.97
CA THR A 5 -15.68 -6.13 12.69
C THR A 5 -15.00 -5.99 11.33
N PRO A 6 -15.49 -5.11 10.45
CA PRO A 6 -14.80 -4.81 9.19
C PRO A 6 -13.38 -4.33 9.45
N THR A 7 -12.43 -5.06 8.91
CA THR A 7 -11.01 -4.85 9.19
C THR A 7 -10.24 -4.51 7.90
N ALA A 8 -9.43 -3.48 7.99
CA ALA A 8 -8.44 -3.13 6.98
C ALA A 8 -7.07 -3.68 7.38
N VAL A 9 -6.52 -4.55 6.54
CA VAL A 9 -5.15 -5.07 6.68
C VAL A 9 -4.25 -4.31 5.71
N PHE A 10 -3.09 -3.84 6.17
CA PHE A 10 -2.12 -3.22 5.27
C PHE A 10 -0.67 -3.39 5.70
N THR A 11 0.21 -3.30 4.73
CA THR A 11 1.64 -3.49 4.93
C THR A 11 2.37 -2.15 5.06
N GLY A 12 3.33 -2.05 6.01
CA GLY A 12 4.15 -0.86 6.17
C GLY A 12 3.40 0.32 6.78
N GLY A 13 2.65 0.12 7.88
CA GLY A 13 1.76 1.09 8.51
C GLY A 13 2.39 2.05 9.51
N SER A 14 3.67 1.90 9.85
CA SER A 14 4.26 2.64 10.98
C SER A 14 4.70 4.07 10.68
N ARG A 15 4.71 4.52 9.40
CA ARG A 15 5.14 5.88 9.00
C ARG A 15 4.62 6.29 7.63
N GLY A 16 4.83 7.57 7.28
CA GLY A 16 4.56 8.12 5.95
C GLY A 16 3.15 7.83 5.44
N ILE A 17 3.03 7.46 4.17
CA ILE A 17 1.75 7.15 3.52
C ILE A 17 0.97 6.06 4.30
N GLY A 18 1.66 4.99 4.74
CA GLY A 18 1.02 3.89 5.46
C GLY A 18 0.38 4.32 6.78
N ARG A 19 1.06 5.17 7.57
CA ARG A 19 0.48 5.74 8.80
C ARG A 19 -0.75 6.59 8.50
N THR A 20 -0.68 7.45 7.49
CA THR A 20 -1.82 8.30 7.12
C THR A 20 -3.00 7.48 6.63
N ILE A 21 -2.78 6.41 5.85
CA ILE A 21 -3.82 5.44 5.47
C ILE A 21 -4.45 4.79 6.71
N ALA A 22 -3.63 4.41 7.72
CA ALA A 22 -4.13 3.81 8.95
C ALA A 22 -5.12 4.72 9.66
N LEU A 23 -4.73 5.96 9.89
CA LEU A 23 -5.56 6.96 10.57
C LEU A 23 -6.84 7.26 9.79
N THR A 24 -6.73 7.40 8.46
CA THR A 24 -7.88 7.71 7.60
C THR A 24 -8.88 6.56 7.55
N LEU A 25 -8.42 5.31 7.44
CA LEU A 25 -9.32 4.15 7.45
C LEU A 25 -9.92 3.89 8.84
N ALA A 26 -9.17 4.14 9.92
CA ALA A 26 -9.70 4.08 11.29
C ALA A 26 -10.85 5.08 11.50
N ALA A 27 -10.66 6.33 11.03
CA ALA A 27 -11.70 7.35 11.07
C ALA A 27 -12.92 7.01 10.19
N ALA A 28 -12.74 6.18 9.16
CA ALA A 28 -13.81 5.64 8.33
C ALA A 28 -14.54 4.43 8.97
N GLY A 29 -14.14 4.01 10.18
CA GLY A 29 -14.81 2.95 10.95
C GLY A 29 -14.25 1.55 10.78
N TYR A 30 -13.11 1.38 10.11
CA TYR A 30 -12.44 0.10 10.02
C TYR A 30 -11.61 -0.18 11.28
N GLN A 31 -11.61 -1.44 11.74
CA GLN A 31 -10.54 -1.94 12.59
C GLN A 31 -9.25 -2.01 11.75
N ILE A 32 -8.12 -1.64 12.34
CA ILE A 32 -6.86 -1.51 11.64
C ILE A 32 -5.86 -2.60 12.05
N PHE A 33 -5.46 -3.43 11.11
CA PHE A 33 -4.34 -4.35 11.26
C PHE A 33 -3.23 -3.94 10.30
N PHE A 34 -2.05 -3.63 10.83
CA PHE A 34 -0.93 -3.30 9.95
C PHE A 34 0.36 -4.02 10.31
N THR A 35 1.18 -4.25 9.30
CA THR A 35 2.48 -4.88 9.50
C THR A 35 3.61 -3.87 9.47
N TYR A 36 4.68 -4.18 10.18
CA TYR A 36 5.94 -3.46 10.18
C TYR A 36 7.12 -4.43 10.30
N VAL A 37 8.33 -4.00 9.94
CA VAL A 37 9.55 -4.82 10.07
C VAL A 37 10.46 -4.28 11.18
N SER A 38 10.62 -2.96 11.22
CA SER A 38 11.50 -2.25 12.15
C SER A 38 10.73 -1.13 12.86
N ARG A 39 11.33 -0.61 13.94
CA ARG A 39 10.81 0.50 14.75
C ARG A 39 9.45 0.17 15.40
N PRO A 40 9.41 -0.77 16.36
CA PRO A 40 8.19 -1.11 17.07
C PRO A 40 7.57 0.11 17.76
N GLU A 41 8.38 1.04 18.27
CA GLU A 41 7.92 2.26 18.93
C GLU A 41 7.08 3.16 18.01
N ALA A 42 7.43 3.21 16.73
CA ALA A 42 6.65 3.95 15.72
C ALA A 42 5.33 3.24 15.40
N ALA A 43 5.31 1.92 15.43
CA ALA A 43 4.08 1.15 15.25
C ALA A 43 3.15 1.31 16.47
N ASP A 44 3.69 1.23 17.67
CA ASP A 44 2.95 1.43 18.93
C ASP A 44 2.35 2.85 19.01
N ALA A 45 3.10 3.86 18.55
CA ALA A 45 2.60 5.23 18.49
C ALA A 45 1.39 5.38 17.56
N VAL A 46 1.37 4.70 16.41
CA VAL A 46 0.22 4.72 15.49
C VAL A 46 -0.99 4.01 16.12
N VAL A 47 -0.78 2.89 16.80
CA VAL A 47 -1.85 2.19 17.54
C VAL A 47 -2.45 3.10 18.59
N ALA A 48 -1.61 3.70 19.44
CA ALA A 48 -2.06 4.61 20.50
C ALA A 48 -2.84 5.82 19.97
N GLU A 49 -2.41 6.39 18.83
CA GLU A 49 -3.10 7.51 18.18
C GLU A 49 -4.49 7.13 17.67
N ILE A 50 -4.63 5.94 17.06
CA ILE A 50 -5.92 5.42 16.60
C ILE A 50 -6.84 5.15 17.79
N GLU A 51 -6.34 4.53 18.85
CA GLU A 51 -7.11 4.23 20.05
C GLU A 51 -7.55 5.51 20.79
N ALA A 52 -6.67 6.51 20.88
CA ALA A 52 -7.01 7.82 21.46
C ALA A 52 -8.12 8.55 20.67
N ALA A 53 -8.23 8.29 19.37
CA ALA A 53 -9.31 8.78 18.51
C ALA A 53 -10.60 7.91 18.59
N GLY A 54 -10.63 6.87 19.44
CA GLY A 54 -11.77 5.96 19.60
C GLY A 54 -11.84 4.83 18.59
N GLY A 55 -10.80 4.64 17.77
CA GLY A 55 -10.67 3.52 16.83
C GLY A 55 -10.07 2.27 17.48
N SER A 56 -9.80 1.25 16.67
CA SER A 56 -9.16 0.02 17.10
C SER A 56 -8.03 -0.34 16.13
N ALA A 57 -6.83 -0.61 16.65
CA ALA A 57 -5.69 -0.98 15.83
C ALA A 57 -4.82 -2.04 16.49
N ARG A 58 -4.17 -2.87 15.66
CA ARG A 58 -3.12 -3.80 16.08
C ARG A 58 -1.97 -3.76 15.08
N ALA A 59 -0.77 -3.73 15.59
CA ALA A 59 0.45 -3.76 14.80
C ALA A 59 1.13 -5.13 14.91
N PHE A 60 1.63 -5.66 13.78
CA PHE A 60 2.25 -6.97 13.72
C PHE A 60 3.64 -6.88 13.09
N ARG A 61 4.63 -7.49 13.72
CA ARG A 61 5.97 -7.56 13.14
C ARG A 61 6.01 -8.69 12.10
N VAL A 62 5.91 -8.34 10.82
CA VAL A 62 5.91 -9.28 9.69
C VAL A 62 6.76 -8.70 8.57
N ASP A 63 7.76 -9.44 8.13
CA ASP A 63 8.50 -9.13 6.90
C ASP A 63 7.67 -9.59 5.70
N SER A 64 7.26 -8.63 4.87
CA SER A 64 6.47 -8.93 3.66
C SER A 64 7.21 -9.80 2.65
N ALA A 65 8.53 -9.87 2.70
CA ALA A 65 9.33 -10.75 1.84
C ALA A 65 9.41 -12.20 2.34
N ASP A 66 8.97 -12.47 3.57
CA ASP A 66 9.00 -13.80 4.20
C ASP A 66 7.63 -14.49 4.06
N ALA A 67 7.59 -15.55 3.26
CA ALA A 67 6.36 -16.27 2.94
C ALA A 67 5.73 -16.95 4.15
N ASP A 68 6.55 -17.47 5.08
CA ASP A 68 6.06 -18.19 6.25
C ASP A 68 5.46 -17.20 7.28
N GLN A 69 6.10 -16.05 7.49
CA GLN A 69 5.55 -15.00 8.34
C GLN A 69 4.23 -14.46 7.78
N VAL A 70 4.14 -14.24 6.47
CA VAL A 70 2.89 -13.80 5.83
C VAL A 70 1.79 -14.84 6.01
N ALA A 71 2.08 -16.12 5.76
CA ALA A 71 1.10 -17.20 5.91
C ALA A 71 0.63 -17.33 7.37
N ALA A 72 1.55 -17.30 8.33
CA ALA A 72 1.25 -17.35 9.76
C ALA A 72 0.36 -16.17 10.20
N PHE A 73 0.71 -14.94 9.79
CA PHE A 73 -0.10 -13.76 10.09
C PHE A 73 -1.56 -13.91 9.64
N PHE A 74 -1.78 -14.35 8.40
CA PHE A 74 -3.16 -14.55 7.92
C PHE A 74 -3.87 -15.72 8.62
N ALA A 75 -3.18 -16.82 8.93
CA ALA A 75 -3.76 -17.95 9.63
C ALA A 75 -4.13 -17.61 11.07
N ASP A 76 -3.22 -16.94 11.78
CA ASP A 76 -3.30 -16.73 13.22
C ASP A 76 -4.04 -15.46 13.62
N GLU A 77 -4.09 -14.44 12.77
CA GLU A 77 -4.66 -13.15 13.16
C GLU A 77 -5.87 -12.72 12.32
N VAL A 78 -6.03 -13.21 11.10
CA VAL A 78 -7.06 -12.72 10.18
C VAL A 78 -8.15 -13.75 9.92
N LYS A 79 -7.78 -14.95 9.48
CA LYS A 79 -8.72 -15.97 9.01
C LYS A 79 -9.71 -16.42 10.10
N GLY A 80 -10.99 -16.13 9.88
CA GLY A 80 -12.07 -16.51 10.79
C GLY A 80 -12.17 -15.68 12.08
N LYS A 81 -11.29 -14.67 12.23
CA LYS A 81 -11.26 -13.78 13.40
C LYS A 81 -11.81 -12.40 13.12
N VAL A 82 -11.74 -11.94 11.87
CA VAL A 82 -12.21 -10.63 11.44
C VAL A 82 -12.95 -10.74 10.10
N ASP A 83 -13.74 -9.73 9.78
CA ASP A 83 -14.22 -9.49 8.42
C ASP A 83 -13.13 -8.75 7.64
N LEU A 84 -12.42 -9.43 6.74
CA LEU A 84 -11.37 -8.82 5.95
C LEU A 84 -11.98 -7.98 4.82
N ALA A 85 -12.30 -6.74 5.12
CA ALA A 85 -12.94 -5.83 4.18
C ALA A 85 -11.95 -5.20 3.19
N VAL A 86 -10.75 -4.83 3.66
CA VAL A 86 -9.75 -4.10 2.86
C VAL A 86 -8.37 -4.71 3.02
N LEU A 87 -7.64 -4.87 1.91
CA LEU A 87 -6.19 -5.08 1.88
C LEU A 87 -5.52 -3.91 1.18
N VAL A 88 -4.50 -3.29 1.81
CA VAL A 88 -3.63 -2.30 1.16
C VAL A 88 -2.19 -2.80 1.15
N ASN A 89 -1.67 -3.10 -0.03
CA ASN A 89 -0.26 -3.40 -0.24
C ASN A 89 0.52 -2.10 -0.39
N ASN A 90 1.06 -1.58 0.72
CA ASN A 90 1.78 -0.31 0.78
C ASN A 90 3.28 -0.48 1.08
N ALA A 91 3.71 -1.55 1.75
CA ALA A 91 5.12 -1.75 2.05
C ALA A 91 5.99 -1.67 0.81
N GLY A 92 7.11 -0.98 0.93
CA GLY A 92 8.06 -0.86 -0.17
C GLY A 92 9.38 -0.23 0.30
N ILE A 93 10.42 -0.60 -0.42
CA ILE A 93 11.77 -0.08 -0.24
C ILE A 93 12.35 0.37 -1.58
N THR A 94 13.35 1.23 -1.53
CA THR A 94 14.19 1.57 -2.68
C THR A 94 15.63 1.14 -2.44
N ARG A 95 16.32 0.77 -3.51
CA ARG A 95 17.75 0.52 -3.58
C ARG A 95 18.23 1.09 -4.91
N ASP A 96 18.43 2.39 -4.92
CA ASP A 96 18.70 3.15 -6.15
C ASP A 96 20.12 2.95 -6.61
N GLY A 97 20.33 2.82 -7.91
CA GLY A 97 21.62 2.64 -8.55
C GLY A 97 21.50 2.63 -10.06
N LEU A 98 22.48 3.19 -10.75
CA LEU A 98 22.51 3.14 -12.21
C LEU A 98 22.61 1.68 -12.68
N VAL A 99 21.97 1.33 -13.80
CA VAL A 99 21.87 -0.04 -14.33
C VAL A 99 23.24 -0.73 -14.44
N LEU A 100 24.28 0.01 -14.83
CA LEU A 100 25.66 -0.52 -14.97
C LEU A 100 26.32 -0.86 -13.63
N ARG A 101 25.75 -0.47 -12.50
CA ARG A 101 26.31 -0.66 -11.15
C ARG A 101 25.31 -1.27 -10.19
N MET A 102 24.08 -1.56 -10.63
CA MET A 102 23.06 -2.20 -9.82
C MET A 102 23.51 -3.62 -9.47
N LYS A 103 23.49 -3.96 -8.19
CA LYS A 103 23.79 -5.31 -7.72
C LYS A 103 22.54 -6.18 -7.79
N ASP A 104 22.73 -7.47 -8.06
CA ASP A 104 21.64 -8.44 -8.11
C ASP A 104 20.88 -8.49 -6.78
N GLU A 105 21.62 -8.40 -5.65
CA GLU A 105 21.00 -8.42 -4.31
C GLU A 105 20.10 -7.19 -4.07
N ASP A 106 20.47 -6.01 -4.59
CA ASP A 106 19.63 -4.81 -4.49
C ASP A 106 18.41 -4.89 -5.39
N PHE A 107 18.56 -5.51 -6.57
CA PHE A 107 17.46 -5.77 -7.49
C PHE A 107 16.47 -6.76 -6.85
N ASP A 108 16.93 -7.91 -6.42
CA ASP A 108 16.12 -8.97 -5.82
C ASP A 108 15.42 -8.49 -4.55
N LYS A 109 16.12 -7.77 -3.66
CA LYS A 109 15.56 -7.25 -2.43
C LYS A 109 14.37 -6.31 -2.68
N VAL A 110 14.44 -5.47 -3.71
CA VAL A 110 13.35 -4.57 -4.08
C VAL A 110 12.18 -5.35 -4.67
N LEU A 111 12.43 -6.31 -5.54
CA LEU A 111 11.36 -7.15 -6.12
C LEU A 111 10.69 -8.02 -5.05
N ASP A 112 11.47 -8.63 -4.17
CA ASP A 112 10.94 -9.48 -3.09
C ASP A 112 10.02 -8.70 -2.16
N THR A 113 10.43 -7.50 -1.74
CA THR A 113 9.61 -6.70 -0.83
C THR A 113 8.41 -6.06 -1.54
N ASN A 114 8.65 -5.38 -2.68
CA ASN A 114 7.65 -4.50 -3.29
C ASN A 114 6.66 -5.23 -4.19
N LEU A 115 7.05 -6.37 -4.79
CA LEU A 115 6.20 -7.11 -5.72
C LEU A 115 5.83 -8.49 -5.19
N ARG A 116 6.79 -9.35 -4.87
CA ARG A 116 6.53 -10.69 -4.38
C ARG A 116 5.80 -10.67 -3.02
N GLY A 117 6.20 -9.76 -2.12
CA GLY A 117 5.52 -9.55 -0.84
C GLY A 117 4.05 -9.15 -1.03
N ALA A 118 3.79 -8.15 -1.89
CA ALA A 118 2.43 -7.74 -2.22
C ALA A 118 1.60 -8.88 -2.84
N PHE A 119 2.22 -9.73 -3.68
CA PHE A 119 1.57 -10.93 -4.21
C PHE A 119 1.19 -11.91 -3.09
N MET A 120 2.08 -12.15 -2.13
CA MET A 120 1.80 -13.08 -1.02
C MET A 120 0.62 -12.59 -0.17
N PHE A 121 0.59 -11.31 0.19
CA PHE A 121 -0.53 -10.72 0.91
C PHE A 121 -1.83 -10.76 0.10
N LEU A 122 -1.79 -10.41 -1.19
CA LEU A 122 -2.94 -10.47 -2.08
C LEU A 122 -3.50 -11.89 -2.15
N ARG A 123 -2.64 -12.90 -2.33
CA ARG A 123 -3.04 -14.30 -2.42
C ARG A 123 -3.75 -14.79 -1.16
N GLU A 124 -3.22 -14.51 0.01
CA GLU A 124 -3.84 -14.93 1.28
C GLU A 124 -5.14 -14.18 1.55
N ALA A 125 -5.17 -12.86 1.30
CA ALA A 125 -6.39 -12.08 1.40
C ALA A 125 -7.48 -12.55 0.42
N ALA A 126 -7.12 -12.83 -0.83
CA ALA A 126 -8.04 -13.31 -1.85
C ALA A 126 -8.72 -14.63 -1.46
N LYS A 127 -8.00 -15.56 -0.80
CA LYS A 127 -8.58 -16.83 -0.28
C LYS A 127 -9.70 -16.57 0.75
N ILE A 128 -9.55 -15.55 1.58
CA ILE A 128 -10.51 -15.16 2.61
C ILE A 128 -11.66 -14.40 1.97
N MET A 129 -11.38 -13.32 1.26
CA MET A 129 -12.37 -12.46 0.62
C MET A 129 -13.25 -13.21 -0.38
N ALA A 130 -12.69 -14.19 -1.13
CA ALA A 130 -13.46 -15.01 -2.06
C ALA A 130 -14.53 -15.87 -1.38
N ARG A 131 -14.30 -16.28 -0.13
CA ARG A 131 -15.29 -17.00 0.70
C ARG A 131 -16.33 -16.06 1.29
N GLN A 132 -15.89 -14.86 1.72
CA GLN A 132 -16.76 -13.79 2.22
C GLN A 132 -17.65 -13.21 1.10
N ARG A 133 -17.21 -13.30 -0.17
CA ARG A 133 -17.84 -12.72 -1.36
C ARG A 133 -17.88 -11.18 -1.32
N HIS A 134 -16.94 -10.58 -0.67
CA HIS A 134 -16.67 -9.13 -0.71
C HIS A 134 -15.21 -8.85 -0.36
N GLY A 135 -14.71 -7.70 -0.75
CA GLY A 135 -13.36 -7.21 -0.42
C GLY A 135 -12.89 -6.11 -1.34
N ARG A 136 -11.92 -5.35 -0.87
CA ARG A 136 -11.25 -4.27 -1.59
C ARG A 136 -9.74 -4.48 -1.48
N ILE A 137 -9.07 -4.64 -2.60
CA ILE A 137 -7.60 -4.80 -2.64
C ILE A 137 -7.03 -3.56 -3.34
N ILE A 138 -6.12 -2.87 -2.67
CA ILE A 138 -5.51 -1.64 -3.16
C ILE A 138 -3.99 -1.80 -3.12
N ASN A 139 -3.35 -1.71 -4.27
CA ASN A 139 -1.90 -1.80 -4.41
C ASN A 139 -1.30 -0.39 -4.56
N ILE A 140 -0.38 -0.01 -3.66
CA ILE A 140 0.32 1.28 -3.79
C ILE A 140 1.49 1.09 -4.74
N SER A 141 1.25 1.48 -6.00
CA SER A 141 2.26 1.52 -7.06
C SER A 141 3.10 2.80 -6.96
N SER A 142 3.42 3.43 -8.06
CA SER A 142 4.14 4.71 -8.16
C SER A 142 4.01 5.25 -9.59
N VAL A 143 4.13 6.57 -9.74
CA VAL A 143 4.34 7.20 -11.04
C VAL A 143 5.58 6.62 -11.75
N VAL A 144 6.61 6.25 -10.98
CA VAL A 144 7.83 5.60 -11.49
C VAL A 144 7.56 4.23 -12.13
N GLY A 145 6.53 3.51 -11.65
CA GLY A 145 6.07 2.28 -12.30
C GLY A 145 5.36 2.50 -13.64
N GLN A 146 4.95 3.73 -13.93
CA GLN A 146 4.30 4.11 -15.20
C GLN A 146 5.29 4.72 -16.19
N MET A 147 6.15 5.65 -15.74
CA MET A 147 7.04 6.42 -16.62
C MET A 147 8.52 5.99 -16.58
N GLY A 148 8.90 5.18 -15.59
CA GLY A 148 10.32 4.90 -15.31
C GLY A 148 11.02 6.04 -14.58
N ASN A 149 12.20 5.76 -14.05
CA ASN A 149 13.10 6.77 -13.49
C ASN A 149 14.54 6.28 -13.54
N ALA A 150 15.47 7.13 -13.94
CA ALA A 150 16.90 6.80 -13.96
C ALA A 150 17.39 6.41 -12.55
N GLY A 151 18.15 5.33 -12.46
CA GLY A 151 18.64 4.81 -11.19
C GLY A 151 17.66 3.95 -10.40
N GLN A 152 16.44 3.73 -10.90
CA GLN A 152 15.37 2.98 -10.20
C GLN A 152 14.83 1.81 -11.03
N ILE A 153 15.68 1.13 -11.78
CA ILE A 153 15.24 0.04 -12.66
C ILE A 153 14.51 -1.09 -11.89
N ASN A 154 15.01 -1.46 -10.70
CA ASN A 154 14.41 -2.44 -9.81
C ASN A 154 13.06 -1.95 -9.25
N TYR A 155 13.01 -0.71 -8.76
CA TYR A 155 11.79 -0.12 -8.21
C TYR A 155 10.72 0.09 -9.28
N SER A 156 11.11 0.61 -10.46
CA SER A 156 10.23 0.76 -11.62
C SER A 156 9.64 -0.58 -12.05
N ALA A 157 10.48 -1.63 -12.16
CA ALA A 157 10.03 -2.97 -12.51
C ALA A 157 9.02 -3.53 -11.49
N ALA A 158 9.32 -3.39 -10.19
CA ALA A 158 8.41 -3.84 -9.13
C ALA A 158 7.07 -3.10 -9.16
N LYS A 159 7.09 -1.76 -9.30
CA LYS A 159 5.87 -0.94 -9.30
C LYS A 159 5.06 -1.09 -10.60
N ALA A 160 5.70 -1.33 -11.73
CA ALA A 160 5.04 -1.74 -12.97
C ALA A 160 4.42 -3.14 -12.84
N GLY A 161 5.12 -4.08 -12.20
CA GLY A 161 4.62 -5.42 -11.90
C GLY A 161 3.33 -5.39 -11.07
N LEU A 162 3.24 -4.49 -10.06
CA LEU A 162 2.01 -4.28 -9.29
C LEU A 162 0.82 -3.85 -10.17
N ILE A 163 1.06 -3.03 -11.19
CA ILE A 163 0.01 -2.62 -12.14
C ILE A 163 -0.50 -3.83 -12.94
N GLY A 164 0.41 -4.67 -13.43
CA GLY A 164 0.04 -5.91 -14.13
C GLY A 164 -0.72 -6.88 -13.22
N MET A 165 -0.24 -7.09 -12.00
CA MET A 165 -0.88 -7.92 -10.99
C MET A 165 -2.28 -7.42 -10.62
N THR A 166 -2.46 -6.11 -10.47
CA THR A 166 -3.76 -5.47 -10.21
C THR A 166 -4.78 -5.83 -11.29
N LYS A 167 -4.42 -5.67 -12.56
CA LYS A 167 -5.30 -5.93 -13.70
C LYS A 167 -5.70 -7.41 -13.80
N SER A 168 -4.77 -8.32 -13.57
CA SER A 168 -5.03 -9.76 -13.60
C SER A 168 -5.94 -10.17 -12.44
N ALA A 169 -5.60 -9.78 -11.21
CA ALA A 169 -6.38 -10.10 -10.03
C ALA A 169 -7.81 -9.53 -10.09
N ALA A 170 -7.99 -8.34 -10.65
CA ALA A 170 -9.32 -7.75 -10.85
C ALA A 170 -10.22 -8.63 -11.73
N LYS A 171 -9.67 -9.22 -12.81
CA LYS A 171 -10.41 -10.13 -13.68
C LYS A 171 -10.76 -11.45 -12.99
N GLU A 172 -9.83 -11.99 -12.20
CA GLU A 172 -10.02 -13.26 -11.49
C GLU A 172 -11.03 -13.15 -10.33
N LEU A 173 -10.99 -12.03 -9.61
CA LEU A 173 -11.72 -11.88 -8.34
C LEU A 173 -13.06 -11.15 -8.48
N GLY A 174 -13.31 -10.47 -9.60
CA GLY A 174 -14.53 -9.68 -9.84
C GLY A 174 -15.82 -10.50 -9.69
N GLY A 175 -15.84 -11.77 -10.13
CA GLY A 175 -16.98 -12.68 -9.94
C GLY A 175 -17.30 -13.03 -8.47
N ARG A 176 -16.46 -12.60 -7.54
CA ARG A 176 -16.64 -12.73 -6.07
C ARG A 176 -16.94 -11.40 -5.39
N SER A 177 -17.29 -10.36 -6.15
CA SER A 177 -17.55 -9.00 -5.64
C SER A 177 -16.32 -8.37 -4.96
N ILE A 178 -15.13 -8.74 -5.39
CA ILE A 178 -13.86 -8.18 -4.91
C ILE A 178 -13.32 -7.23 -5.98
N THR A 179 -13.03 -5.99 -5.59
CA THR A 179 -12.35 -5.04 -6.47
C THR A 179 -10.85 -5.03 -6.18
N VAL A 180 -10.05 -4.88 -7.24
CA VAL A 180 -8.59 -4.77 -7.12
C VAL A 180 -8.13 -3.57 -7.94
N ASN A 181 -7.57 -2.55 -7.27
CA ASN A 181 -7.11 -1.32 -7.91
C ASN A 181 -5.68 -0.99 -7.48
N ALA A 182 -5.01 -0.14 -8.23
CA ALA A 182 -3.74 0.44 -7.86
C ALA A 182 -3.87 1.96 -7.68
N VAL A 183 -3.15 2.51 -6.73
CA VAL A 183 -2.89 3.94 -6.62
C VAL A 183 -1.44 4.17 -7.03
N ALA A 184 -1.20 5.15 -7.90
CA ALA A 184 0.14 5.52 -8.37
C ALA A 184 0.50 6.93 -7.86
N PRO A 185 1.12 7.04 -6.67
CA PRO A 185 1.57 8.32 -6.12
C PRO A 185 2.64 8.96 -7.01
N GLY A 186 2.63 10.28 -7.09
CA GLY A 186 3.75 11.09 -7.56
C GLY A 186 4.80 11.31 -6.47
N PHE A 187 5.40 12.49 -6.46
CA PHE A 187 6.30 12.92 -5.37
C PHE A 187 5.44 13.37 -4.17
N ILE A 188 5.53 12.62 -3.08
CA ILE A 188 4.75 12.82 -1.85
C ILE A 188 5.69 13.26 -0.73
N GLU A 189 5.28 14.27 0.03
CA GLU A 189 5.99 14.69 1.24
C GLU A 189 5.90 13.61 2.30
N THR A 190 7.04 13.01 2.61
CA THR A 190 7.22 11.96 3.61
C THR A 190 8.62 12.07 4.22
N ASP A 191 8.92 11.25 5.22
CA ASP A 191 10.29 11.15 5.77
C ASP A 191 11.35 10.90 4.70
N MET A 192 11.00 10.21 3.60
CA MET A 192 11.92 9.97 2.48
C MET A 192 12.24 11.23 1.68
N THR A 193 11.30 12.14 1.56
CA THR A 193 11.48 13.41 0.84
C THR A 193 11.91 14.56 1.77
N ALA A 194 11.84 14.36 3.09
CA ALA A 194 12.30 15.35 4.07
C ALA A 194 13.81 15.63 3.97
N ALA A 195 14.59 14.67 3.46
CA ALA A 195 16.03 14.81 3.24
C ALA A 195 16.39 15.63 1.98
N LEU A 196 15.41 16.00 1.15
CA LEU A 196 15.62 16.83 -0.05
C LEU A 196 15.90 18.28 0.33
N THR A 197 16.82 18.91 -0.38
CA THR A 197 17.05 20.36 -0.26
C THR A 197 15.86 21.16 -0.80
N GLU A 198 15.71 22.40 -0.37
CA GLU A 198 14.63 23.26 -0.87
C GLU A 198 14.71 23.48 -2.39
N GLU A 199 15.93 23.51 -2.95
CA GLU A 199 16.15 23.59 -4.40
C GLU A 199 15.63 22.33 -5.12
N GLN A 200 15.87 21.14 -4.55
CA GLN A 200 15.37 19.88 -5.09
C GLN A 200 13.84 19.81 -4.99
N LYS A 201 13.27 20.20 -3.85
CA LYS A 201 11.81 20.26 -3.68
C LYS A 201 11.18 21.21 -4.69
N LYS A 202 11.80 22.38 -4.89
CA LYS A 202 11.34 23.35 -5.90
C LYS A 202 11.41 22.78 -7.31
N ALA A 203 12.52 22.12 -7.68
CA ALA A 203 12.66 21.49 -8.99
C ALA A 203 11.57 20.41 -9.25
N TYR A 204 11.23 19.61 -8.23
CA TYR A 204 10.11 18.67 -8.33
C TYR A 204 8.77 19.39 -8.44
N ALA A 205 8.52 20.42 -7.64
CA ALA A 205 7.28 21.18 -7.70
C ALA A 205 7.10 21.86 -9.07
N ASP A 206 8.17 22.42 -9.64
CA ASP A 206 8.16 23.06 -10.96
C ASP A 206 7.83 22.06 -12.10
N ALA A 207 8.14 20.77 -11.92
CA ALA A 207 7.80 19.71 -12.87
C ALA A 207 6.36 19.19 -12.72
N ILE A 208 5.69 19.50 -11.61
CA ILE A 208 4.31 19.04 -11.33
C ILE A 208 3.33 20.13 -11.77
N PRO A 209 2.36 19.84 -12.67
CA PRO A 209 1.38 20.85 -13.11
C PRO A 209 0.62 21.55 -11.98
N LEU A 210 0.32 20.86 -10.86
CA LEU A 210 -0.31 21.49 -9.69
C LEU A 210 0.68 22.33 -8.84
N GLY A 211 1.96 22.42 -9.20
CA GLY A 211 2.95 23.30 -8.59
C GLY A 211 3.35 22.94 -7.14
N ARG A 212 3.02 21.74 -6.67
CA ARG A 212 3.34 21.27 -5.32
C ARG A 212 3.63 19.78 -5.28
N LEU A 213 4.36 19.34 -4.29
CA LEU A 213 4.40 17.94 -3.92
C LEU A 213 3.02 17.52 -3.35
N GLY A 214 2.69 16.26 -3.48
CA GLY A 214 1.50 15.72 -2.84
C GLY A 214 1.71 15.50 -1.34
N ALA A 215 0.66 15.57 -0.55
CA ALA A 215 0.65 15.16 0.84
C ALA A 215 0.32 13.66 0.96
N ALA A 216 0.75 13.00 2.05
CA ALA A 216 0.33 11.62 2.33
C ALA A 216 -1.21 11.48 2.42
N GLN A 217 -1.90 12.56 2.80
CA GLN A 217 -3.36 12.62 2.85
C GLN A 217 -4.00 12.54 1.46
N ASP A 218 -3.39 13.11 0.41
CA ASP A 218 -3.90 12.99 -0.97
C ASP A 218 -4.00 11.51 -1.39
N ILE A 219 -3.06 10.68 -0.92
CA ILE A 219 -3.06 9.23 -1.17
C ILE A 219 -4.08 8.53 -0.27
N ALA A 220 -4.11 8.84 1.01
CA ALA A 220 -5.00 8.20 1.97
C ALA A 220 -6.48 8.42 1.64
N ASP A 221 -6.85 9.60 1.18
CA ASP A 221 -8.22 9.91 0.74
C ASP A 221 -8.63 9.08 -0.48
N THR A 222 -7.72 8.91 -1.44
CA THR A 222 -7.94 8.04 -2.60
C THR A 222 -8.09 6.58 -2.19
N VAL A 223 -7.26 6.11 -1.24
CA VAL A 223 -7.38 4.75 -0.69
C VAL A 223 -8.71 4.57 0.04
N ALA A 224 -9.13 5.53 0.87
CA ALA A 224 -10.40 5.48 1.57
C ALA A 224 -11.60 5.47 0.60
N PHE A 225 -11.54 6.25 -0.47
CA PHE A 225 -12.54 6.21 -1.55
C PHE A 225 -12.61 4.82 -2.18
N LEU A 226 -11.47 4.24 -2.59
CA LEU A 226 -11.41 2.91 -3.22
C LEU A 226 -11.82 1.79 -2.25
N ALA A 227 -11.63 1.96 -0.95
CA ALA A 227 -12.08 1.04 0.10
C ALA A 227 -13.59 1.07 0.32
N SER A 228 -14.25 2.16 -0.01
CA SER A 228 -15.68 2.38 0.23
C SER A 228 -16.58 1.73 -0.82
N ASP A 229 -17.88 1.66 -0.52
CA ASP A 229 -18.91 1.19 -1.45
C ASP A 229 -19.12 2.13 -2.64
N LYS A 230 -18.70 3.39 -2.52
CA LYS A 230 -18.75 4.38 -3.62
C LYS A 230 -17.87 3.95 -4.81
N ALA A 231 -16.86 3.11 -4.58
CA ALA A 231 -15.96 2.56 -5.61
C ALA A 231 -16.31 1.11 -6.00
N SER A 232 -17.49 0.61 -5.65
CA SER A 232 -17.88 -0.80 -5.88
C SER A 232 -17.89 -1.25 -7.34
N TYR A 233 -17.94 -0.32 -8.29
CA TYR A 233 -17.86 -0.60 -9.74
C TYR A 233 -16.51 -0.21 -10.36
N ILE A 234 -15.50 0.10 -9.55
CA ILE A 234 -14.15 0.45 -9.98
C ILE A 234 -13.23 -0.75 -9.69
N THR A 235 -12.73 -1.40 -10.73
CA THR A 235 -11.77 -2.50 -10.59
C THR A 235 -10.80 -2.55 -11.77
N GLY A 236 -9.57 -3.03 -11.53
CA GLY A 236 -8.50 -3.10 -12.53
C GLY A 236 -7.89 -1.75 -12.91
N GLN A 237 -8.23 -0.68 -12.20
CA GLN A 237 -7.78 0.67 -12.51
C GLN A 237 -6.46 1.03 -11.82
N VAL A 238 -5.74 1.95 -12.45
CA VAL A 238 -4.56 2.62 -11.86
C VAL A 238 -4.92 4.09 -11.69
N ILE A 239 -5.14 4.50 -10.46
CA ILE A 239 -5.48 5.88 -10.14
C ILE A 239 -4.18 6.66 -9.90
N ALA A 240 -3.84 7.53 -10.82
CA ALA A 240 -2.69 8.42 -10.70
C ALA A 240 -3.02 9.55 -9.71
N VAL A 241 -2.24 9.65 -8.61
CA VAL A 241 -2.33 10.73 -7.62
C VAL A 241 -0.98 11.43 -7.59
N ASN A 242 -0.70 12.22 -8.60
CA ASN A 242 0.64 12.72 -8.91
C ASN A 242 0.67 14.21 -9.34
N GLY A 243 -0.43 14.94 -9.16
CA GLY A 243 -0.52 16.35 -9.51
C GLY A 243 -0.40 16.67 -11.01
N GLY A 244 -0.60 15.66 -11.88
CA GLY A 244 -0.43 15.79 -13.34
C GLY A 244 1.00 15.54 -13.82
N LEU A 245 1.91 15.09 -12.95
CA LEU A 245 3.31 14.78 -13.33
C LEU A 245 3.38 13.73 -14.47
N TYR A 246 2.41 12.84 -14.51
CA TYR A 246 2.25 11.85 -15.57
C TYR A 246 0.75 11.61 -15.81
N CYS A 247 0.27 11.79 -17.04
CA CYS A 247 -1.10 11.57 -17.48
C CYS A 247 -1.15 11.04 -18.92
#